data_c8e43801e799effac49cba4797034554
#
_entry.id   c8e43801e799effac49cba4797034554
#
_cell.length_a   1.000
_cell.length_b   1.000
_cell.length_c   1.000
_cell.angle_alpha   90.00
_cell.angle_beta   90.00
_cell.angle_gamma   90.00
#
_symmetry.space_group_name_H-M   'P 1'
#
loop_
_entity.id
_entity.type
_entity.pdbx_description
1 polymer ?
#
loop_
_entity_poly.entity_id
_entity_poly.type
_entity_poly.pdbx_seq_one_letter_code
_entity_poly.pdbx_strand_id
1 'polypeptide(L)'
;IVIGARFSDRVTGNAQKFAQNAKIIQIDVDVAEMNKNVMISAGVVGDIKVVLDRLNERLEQQDHAEWVTKIQEYKEKYPLVYHKDVLSGPFVVEEIYRQTKGEAIISTEVGQHQMWAAQFYKYTKPRTFLTSGGLGTMGYGLGAALGAKSGREDKVVVNIAGDGCFRMNMNEIATAVRHNIPVIQVVINNHVLGMVRQWQNLFYGQRYSATVDFVKLAEAMGAEGIRATTQEEFKSAFEKAMNLGSPVVIDCQIDSDDKVWPMVAPGAAISEAFDEADLKNK
;
A
#
# COMPACT_ATOMS: atom_id res chain seq x y z
N ILE A 1 18.90 -2.44 -13.68
CA ILE A 1 18.83 -3.89 -13.38
C ILE A 1 17.47 -4.16 -12.76
N VAL A 2 16.77 -5.21 -13.23
CA VAL A 2 15.45 -5.61 -12.78
C VAL A 2 15.54 -7.03 -12.22
N ILE A 3 15.13 -7.22 -11.00
CA ILE A 3 15.29 -8.47 -10.26
C ILE A 3 13.92 -8.95 -9.80
N GLY A 4 13.43 -10.09 -10.33
CA GLY A 4 12.16 -10.70 -9.97
C GLY A 4 10.93 -9.85 -10.27
N ALA A 5 10.98 -8.95 -11.28
CA ALA A 5 9.88 -8.07 -11.63
C ALA A 5 9.40 -8.29 -13.07
N ARG A 6 8.07 -8.29 -13.24
CA ARG A 6 7.39 -8.70 -14.49
C ARG A 6 7.23 -7.59 -15.52
N PHE A 7 7.63 -6.37 -15.27
CA PHE A 7 7.28 -5.22 -16.11
C PHE A 7 5.76 -5.12 -16.39
N SER A 8 4.96 -5.23 -15.32
CA SER A 8 3.51 -5.06 -15.47
C SER A 8 3.15 -3.65 -15.88
N ASP A 9 1.96 -3.46 -16.44
CA ASP A 9 1.43 -2.15 -16.83
C ASP A 9 1.41 -1.13 -15.67
N ARG A 10 1.28 -1.59 -14.42
CA ARG A 10 1.35 -0.74 -13.21
C ARG A 10 2.75 -0.15 -12.97
N VAL A 11 3.79 -0.78 -13.51
CA VAL A 11 5.17 -0.31 -13.44
C VAL A 11 5.57 0.47 -14.69
N THR A 12 5.17 -0.02 -15.86
CA THR A 12 5.63 0.53 -17.13
C THR A 12 4.73 1.65 -17.67
N GLY A 13 3.45 1.70 -17.27
CA GLY A 13 2.47 2.45 -18.01
C GLY A 13 2.48 1.99 -19.48
N ASN A 14 2.66 2.90 -20.41
CA ASN A 14 2.88 2.57 -21.82
C ASN A 14 4.27 1.93 -22.01
N ALA A 15 4.29 0.60 -22.17
CA ALA A 15 5.55 -0.17 -22.29
C ALA A 15 6.42 0.29 -23.46
N GLN A 16 5.86 0.84 -24.53
CA GLN A 16 6.63 1.36 -25.67
C GLN A 16 7.37 2.65 -25.35
N LYS A 17 6.91 3.40 -24.34
CA LYS A 17 7.54 4.64 -23.87
C LYS A 17 8.40 4.43 -22.61
N PHE A 18 8.42 3.21 -22.05
CA PHE A 18 9.13 2.91 -20.82
C PHE A 18 10.64 2.77 -21.06
N ALA A 19 11.43 3.55 -20.30
CA ALA A 19 12.89 3.43 -20.19
C ALA A 19 13.64 3.33 -21.54
N GLN A 20 13.20 4.05 -22.58
CA GLN A 20 13.73 3.96 -23.96
C GLN A 20 15.24 4.23 -24.06
N ASN A 21 15.80 5.02 -23.15
CA ASN A 21 17.23 5.36 -23.13
C ASN A 21 18.07 4.46 -22.23
N ALA A 22 17.46 3.46 -21.57
CA ALA A 22 18.14 2.56 -20.64
C ALA A 22 18.50 1.23 -21.29
N LYS A 23 19.66 0.68 -20.93
CA LYS A 23 19.96 -0.74 -21.13
C LYS A 23 19.36 -1.52 -19.97
N ILE A 24 18.49 -2.48 -20.27
CA ILE A 24 17.76 -3.24 -19.27
C ILE A 24 18.40 -4.61 -19.09
N ILE A 25 18.76 -4.94 -17.86
CA ILE A 25 19.22 -6.27 -17.46
C ILE A 25 18.13 -6.87 -16.57
N GLN A 26 17.59 -8.02 -16.95
CA GLN A 26 16.56 -8.72 -16.18
C GLN A 26 17.11 -10.02 -15.58
N ILE A 27 16.88 -10.20 -14.29
CA ILE A 27 17.20 -11.44 -13.56
C ILE A 27 15.89 -12.00 -13.03
N ASP A 28 15.52 -13.20 -13.46
CA ASP A 28 14.29 -13.86 -13.04
C ASP A 28 14.48 -15.39 -13.01
N VAL A 29 13.69 -16.08 -12.22
CA VAL A 29 13.66 -17.52 -12.18
C VAL A 29 12.81 -18.08 -13.33
N ASP A 30 11.83 -17.31 -13.81
CA ASP A 30 10.92 -17.69 -14.89
C ASP A 30 11.42 -17.17 -16.25
N VAL A 31 11.80 -18.13 -17.11
CA VAL A 31 12.23 -17.82 -18.48
C VAL A 31 11.11 -17.16 -19.31
N ALA A 32 9.83 -17.38 -18.97
CA ALA A 32 8.70 -16.81 -19.69
C ALA A 32 8.54 -15.29 -19.46
N GLU A 33 9.16 -14.73 -18.45
CA GLU A 33 9.16 -13.29 -18.20
C GLU A 33 10.20 -12.52 -19.03
N MET A 34 11.17 -13.24 -19.64
CA MET A 34 12.20 -12.61 -20.48
C MET A 34 11.61 -12.06 -21.80
N ASN A 35 11.86 -10.78 -22.10
CA ASN A 35 11.36 -10.09 -23.30
C ASN A 35 9.83 -10.08 -23.46
N LYS A 36 9.07 -10.36 -22.41
CA LYS A 36 7.62 -10.49 -22.49
C LYS A 36 6.91 -9.15 -22.69
N ASN A 37 7.20 -8.18 -21.86
CA ASN A 37 6.53 -6.87 -21.86
C ASN A 37 7.47 -5.74 -22.30
N VAL A 38 8.76 -5.86 -22.02
CA VAL A 38 9.80 -4.90 -22.38
C VAL A 38 10.98 -5.67 -22.96
N MET A 39 11.55 -5.19 -24.06
CA MET A 39 12.76 -5.77 -24.63
C MET A 39 13.98 -5.49 -23.74
N ILE A 40 14.70 -6.54 -23.40
CA ILE A 40 15.86 -6.44 -22.50
C ILE A 40 17.18 -6.49 -23.28
N SER A 41 18.21 -5.86 -22.74
CA SER A 41 19.58 -5.89 -23.31
C SER A 41 20.32 -7.17 -22.92
N ALA A 42 20.04 -7.70 -21.72
CA ALA A 42 20.60 -8.96 -21.24
C ALA A 42 19.63 -9.61 -20.24
N GLY A 43 19.57 -10.93 -20.23
CA GLY A 43 18.75 -11.72 -19.31
C GLY A 43 19.54 -12.81 -18.62
N VAL A 44 19.27 -13.04 -17.34
CA VAL A 44 19.82 -14.15 -16.57
C VAL A 44 18.66 -14.91 -15.93
N VAL A 45 18.52 -16.19 -16.30
CA VAL A 45 17.52 -17.09 -15.70
C VAL A 45 18.19 -17.88 -14.57
N GLY A 46 17.65 -17.77 -13.36
CA GLY A 46 18.19 -18.49 -12.21
C GLY A 46 17.69 -17.96 -10.87
N ASP A 47 18.06 -18.68 -9.82
CA ASP A 47 17.80 -18.26 -8.43
C ASP A 47 18.54 -16.93 -8.15
N ILE A 48 17.79 -15.96 -7.65
CA ILE A 48 18.26 -14.58 -7.45
C ILE A 48 19.45 -14.54 -6.49
N LYS A 49 19.43 -15.34 -5.42
CA LYS A 49 20.53 -15.37 -4.44
C LYS A 49 21.81 -15.85 -5.09
N VAL A 50 21.73 -16.96 -5.83
CA VAL A 50 22.90 -17.54 -6.54
C VAL A 50 23.46 -16.57 -7.59
N VAL A 51 22.57 -15.90 -8.33
CA VAL A 51 23.00 -14.91 -9.35
C VAL A 51 23.66 -13.71 -8.69
N LEU A 52 23.09 -13.17 -7.61
CA LEU A 52 23.62 -12.00 -6.90
C LEU A 52 24.96 -12.34 -6.22
N ASP A 53 25.12 -13.51 -5.61
CA ASP A 53 26.37 -13.94 -5.00
C ASP A 53 27.51 -13.93 -6.06
N ARG A 54 27.26 -14.55 -7.23
CA ARG A 54 28.23 -14.56 -8.33
C ARG A 54 28.50 -13.18 -8.95
N LEU A 55 27.49 -12.31 -8.97
CA LEU A 55 27.63 -10.96 -9.47
C LEU A 55 28.49 -10.11 -8.53
N ASN A 56 28.24 -10.21 -7.23
CA ASN A 56 28.98 -9.47 -6.20
C ASN A 56 30.46 -9.85 -6.14
N GLU A 57 30.83 -11.10 -6.48
CA GLU A 57 32.22 -11.53 -6.61
C GLU A 57 32.99 -10.81 -7.73
N ARG A 58 32.29 -10.22 -8.70
CA ARG A 58 32.85 -9.61 -9.91
C ARG A 58 32.71 -8.10 -9.99
N LEU A 59 31.83 -7.53 -9.16
CA LEU A 59 31.59 -6.10 -9.10
C LEU A 59 32.49 -5.47 -8.05
N GLU A 60 33.15 -4.40 -8.43
CA GLU A 60 33.80 -3.49 -7.51
C GLU A 60 32.78 -2.57 -6.86
N GLN A 61 33.11 -2.05 -5.68
CA GLN A 61 32.25 -1.07 -5.01
C GLN A 61 32.15 0.19 -5.86
N GLN A 62 30.91 0.63 -6.10
CA GLN A 62 30.59 1.83 -6.87
C GLN A 62 30.15 2.97 -5.95
N ASP A 63 30.47 4.19 -6.34
CA ASP A 63 29.92 5.40 -5.70
C ASP A 63 28.80 5.96 -6.59
N HIS A 64 27.62 6.14 -5.98
CA HIS A 64 26.44 6.70 -6.63
C HIS A 64 25.93 7.96 -5.90
N ALA A 65 26.79 8.66 -5.13
CA ALA A 65 26.42 9.79 -4.30
C ALA A 65 25.72 10.91 -5.10
N GLU A 66 26.22 11.25 -6.29
CA GLU A 66 25.60 12.27 -7.15
C GLU A 66 24.16 11.88 -7.56
N TRP A 67 23.96 10.62 -7.91
CA TRP A 67 22.63 10.13 -8.31
C TRP A 67 21.67 10.10 -7.12
N VAL A 68 22.15 9.67 -5.95
CA VAL A 68 21.36 9.68 -4.70
C VAL A 68 20.96 11.11 -4.33
N THR A 69 21.90 12.08 -4.41
CA THR A 69 21.63 13.50 -4.16
C THR A 69 20.55 14.02 -5.09
N LYS A 70 20.66 13.74 -6.39
CA LYS A 70 19.65 14.15 -7.37
C LYS A 70 18.25 13.58 -7.08
N ILE A 71 18.16 12.32 -6.62
CA ILE A 71 16.89 11.73 -6.22
C ILE A 71 16.32 12.45 -4.99
N GLN A 72 17.16 12.83 -4.01
CA GLN A 72 16.70 13.59 -2.84
C GLN A 72 16.18 14.97 -3.23
N GLU A 73 16.88 15.70 -4.11
CA GLU A 73 16.41 16.97 -4.65
C GLU A 73 15.03 16.84 -5.33
N TYR A 74 14.80 15.75 -6.08
CA TYR A 74 13.49 15.51 -6.67
C TYR A 74 12.40 15.22 -5.63
N LYS A 75 12.71 14.46 -4.58
CA LYS A 75 11.77 14.21 -3.48
C LYS A 75 11.40 15.48 -2.71
N GLU A 76 12.35 16.38 -2.54
CA GLU A 76 12.11 17.69 -1.91
C GLU A 76 11.31 18.62 -2.82
N LYS A 77 11.60 18.62 -4.11
CA LYS A 77 10.92 19.46 -5.10
C LYS A 77 9.49 19.02 -5.41
N TYR A 78 9.24 17.70 -5.36
CA TYR A 78 7.96 17.07 -5.70
C TYR A 78 7.48 16.15 -4.56
N PRO A 79 7.20 16.71 -3.37
CA PRO A 79 6.73 15.90 -2.25
C PRO A 79 5.33 15.35 -2.53
N LEU A 80 5.04 14.19 -1.96
CA LEU A 80 3.66 13.72 -1.87
C LEU A 80 2.89 14.65 -0.92
N VAL A 81 1.75 15.16 -1.38
CA VAL A 81 0.93 16.12 -0.63
C VAL A 81 -0.50 15.61 -0.48
N TYR A 82 -1.15 16.00 0.60
CA TYR A 82 -2.56 15.75 0.87
C TYR A 82 -3.14 16.88 1.75
N HIS A 83 -4.46 16.96 1.88
CA HIS A 83 -5.13 17.93 2.74
C HIS A 83 -4.91 17.59 4.22
N LYS A 84 -4.14 18.45 4.93
CA LYS A 84 -3.68 18.20 6.32
C LYS A 84 -4.67 18.62 7.40
N ASP A 85 -5.78 19.23 7.03
CA ASP A 85 -6.81 19.80 7.92
C ASP A 85 -7.99 18.84 8.18
N VAL A 86 -8.05 17.71 7.49
CA VAL A 86 -9.11 16.72 7.59
C VAL A 86 -8.56 15.32 7.89
N LEU A 87 -9.40 14.44 8.42
CA LEU A 87 -9.09 13.03 8.49
C LEU A 87 -9.09 12.45 7.08
N SER A 88 -7.95 11.92 6.63
CA SER A 88 -7.73 11.39 5.28
C SER A 88 -6.94 10.09 5.32
N GLY A 89 -6.97 9.33 4.23
CA GLY A 89 -6.20 8.09 4.13
C GLY A 89 -4.70 8.28 4.38
N PRO A 90 -4.03 9.24 3.73
CA PRO A 90 -2.64 9.57 4.00
C PRO A 90 -2.33 9.91 5.46
N PHE A 91 -3.18 10.75 6.10
CA PHE A 91 -3.02 11.10 7.51
C PHE A 91 -3.06 9.87 8.41
N VAL A 92 -4.03 8.97 8.20
CA VAL A 92 -4.15 7.72 8.96
C VAL A 92 -2.85 6.91 8.88
N VAL A 93 -2.28 6.77 7.70
CA VAL A 93 -1.04 6.01 7.48
C VAL A 93 0.17 6.68 8.14
N GLU A 94 0.33 8.00 8.01
CA GLU A 94 1.42 8.73 8.66
C GLU A 94 1.32 8.66 10.19
N GLU A 95 0.12 8.72 10.73
CA GLU A 95 -0.11 8.64 12.17
C GLU A 95 0.19 7.23 12.72
N ILE A 96 -0.17 6.16 11.98
CA ILE A 96 0.24 4.79 12.31
C ILE A 96 1.77 4.70 12.33
N TYR A 97 2.45 5.24 11.32
CA TYR A 97 3.92 5.28 11.29
C TYR A 97 4.49 6.00 12.50
N ARG A 98 3.95 7.19 12.83
CA ARG A 98 4.42 8.02 13.92
C ARG A 98 4.30 7.31 15.27
N GLN A 99 3.14 6.75 15.59
CA GLN A 99 2.89 6.09 16.86
C GLN A 99 3.65 4.76 17.01
N THR A 100 3.79 4.00 15.93
CA THR A 100 4.56 2.75 15.93
C THR A 100 6.05 2.96 15.72
N LYS A 101 6.49 4.19 15.46
CA LYS A 101 7.89 4.53 15.12
C LYS A 101 8.44 3.70 13.94
N GLY A 102 7.56 3.29 13.03
CA GLY A 102 7.90 2.43 11.90
C GLY A 102 8.23 0.98 12.24
N GLU A 103 7.96 0.53 13.48
CA GLU A 103 8.29 -0.83 13.95
C GLU A 103 7.16 -1.85 13.71
N ALA A 104 5.95 -1.40 13.34
CA ALA A 104 4.83 -2.29 13.10
C ALA A 104 4.99 -3.10 11.80
N ILE A 105 4.36 -4.25 11.78
CA ILE A 105 4.09 -4.98 10.55
C ILE A 105 2.76 -4.47 10.00
N ILE A 106 2.80 -3.99 8.78
CA ILE A 106 1.62 -3.47 8.07
C ILE A 106 1.17 -4.50 7.06
N SER A 107 -0.07 -4.96 7.16
CA SER A 107 -0.75 -5.64 6.08
C SER A 107 -1.76 -4.70 5.43
N THR A 108 -2.04 -4.90 4.16
CA THR A 108 -3.06 -4.13 3.46
C THR A 108 -4.01 -5.00 2.69
N GLU A 109 -5.23 -4.54 2.60
CA GLU A 109 -6.17 -4.92 1.54
C GLU A 109 -5.79 -4.21 0.22
N VAL A 110 -6.67 -4.24 -0.77
CA VAL A 110 -6.39 -3.73 -2.12
C VAL A 110 -7.29 -2.55 -2.49
N GLY A 111 -6.67 -1.42 -2.87
CA GLY A 111 -7.36 -0.19 -3.25
C GLY A 111 -6.58 1.06 -2.91
N GLN A 112 -7.26 2.20 -2.72
CA GLN A 112 -6.62 3.47 -2.36
C GLN A 112 -5.79 3.35 -1.08
N HIS A 113 -6.33 2.70 -0.05
CA HIS A 113 -5.64 2.46 1.22
C HIS A 113 -4.32 1.69 1.08
N GLN A 114 -4.23 0.75 0.14
CA GLN A 114 -2.99 0.04 -0.20
C GLN A 114 -1.95 1.02 -0.78
N MET A 115 -2.38 1.88 -1.68
CA MET A 115 -1.51 2.87 -2.31
C MET A 115 -1.04 3.91 -1.29
N TRP A 116 -1.92 4.42 -0.44
CA TRP A 116 -1.52 5.32 0.65
C TRP A 116 -0.56 4.67 1.64
N ALA A 117 -0.79 3.39 2.00
CA ALA A 117 0.14 2.64 2.85
C ALA A 117 1.53 2.52 2.20
N ALA A 118 1.61 2.30 0.88
CA ALA A 118 2.88 2.25 0.17
C ALA A 118 3.56 3.63 0.04
N GLN A 119 2.78 4.71 -0.08
CA GLN A 119 3.28 6.07 -0.29
C GLN A 119 3.73 6.75 1.01
N PHE A 120 2.96 6.60 2.11
CA PHE A 120 3.10 7.42 3.30
C PHE A 120 3.68 6.68 4.52
N TYR A 121 3.69 5.35 4.54
CA TYR A 121 4.41 4.60 5.58
C TYR A 121 5.87 4.37 5.14
N LYS A 122 6.83 4.77 5.99
CA LYS A 122 8.27 4.68 5.67
C LYS A 122 8.81 3.31 6.09
N TYR A 123 8.82 2.36 5.19
CA TYR A 123 9.35 1.01 5.44
C TYR A 123 10.88 1.03 5.44
N THR A 124 11.48 0.63 6.55
CA THR A 124 12.94 0.56 6.72
C THR A 124 13.43 -0.85 7.02
N LYS A 125 12.51 -1.81 7.21
CA LYS A 125 12.83 -3.19 7.56
C LYS A 125 12.20 -4.16 6.56
N PRO A 126 12.91 -5.22 6.16
CA PRO A 126 12.36 -6.24 5.27
C PRO A 126 11.21 -6.99 5.96
N ARG A 127 10.25 -7.46 5.16
CA ARG A 127 9.11 -8.28 5.58
C ARG A 127 8.17 -7.59 6.59
N THR A 128 8.10 -6.27 6.56
CA THR A 128 7.18 -5.47 7.38
C THR A 128 6.01 -4.89 6.59
N PHE A 129 5.95 -5.14 5.28
CA PHE A 129 4.84 -4.78 4.41
C PHE A 129 4.28 -6.01 3.71
N LEU A 130 3.06 -6.41 4.08
CA LEU A 130 2.37 -7.59 3.57
C LEU A 130 1.20 -7.13 2.71
N THR A 131 1.28 -7.37 1.42
CA THR A 131 0.26 -6.88 0.49
C THR A 131 0.11 -7.78 -0.72
N SER A 132 -1.10 -7.90 -1.25
CA SER A 132 -1.35 -8.59 -2.52
C SER A 132 -1.02 -7.67 -3.70
N GLY A 133 0.27 -7.34 -3.87
CA GLY A 133 0.74 -6.40 -4.90
C GLY A 133 0.77 -6.99 -6.32
N GLY A 134 0.75 -8.30 -6.46
CA GLY A 134 0.74 -8.99 -7.75
C GLY A 134 -0.67 -9.21 -8.29
N LEU A 135 -1.47 -10.04 -7.60
CA LEU A 135 -2.83 -10.41 -8.01
C LEU A 135 -3.89 -9.35 -7.63
N GLY A 136 -3.66 -8.58 -6.57
CA GLY A 136 -4.61 -7.56 -6.12
C GLY A 136 -5.86 -8.17 -5.46
N THR A 137 -5.68 -9.13 -4.56
CA THR A 137 -6.76 -9.87 -3.92
C THR A 137 -7.39 -9.06 -2.80
N MET A 138 -8.63 -8.60 -2.99
CA MET A 138 -9.45 -8.05 -1.89
C MET A 138 -9.76 -9.16 -0.87
N GLY A 139 -9.64 -8.86 0.43
CA GLY A 139 -9.80 -9.83 1.52
C GLY A 139 -8.51 -10.52 1.97
N TYR A 140 -7.36 -10.20 1.36
CA TYR A 140 -6.06 -10.77 1.72
C TYR A 140 -5.54 -10.27 3.09
N GLY A 141 -5.75 -8.99 3.39
CA GLY A 141 -5.01 -8.26 4.42
C GLY A 141 -5.28 -8.76 5.83
N LEU A 142 -6.54 -9.01 6.22
CA LEU A 142 -6.87 -9.46 7.56
C LEU A 142 -6.26 -10.83 7.86
N GLY A 143 -6.37 -11.79 6.95
CA GLY A 143 -5.73 -13.11 7.10
C GLY A 143 -4.22 -13.02 7.22
N ALA A 144 -3.58 -12.15 6.42
CA ALA A 144 -2.15 -11.90 6.49
C ALA A 144 -1.75 -11.25 7.84
N ALA A 145 -2.57 -10.33 8.39
CA ALA A 145 -2.35 -9.74 9.71
C ALA A 145 -2.41 -10.77 10.83
N LEU A 146 -3.42 -11.64 10.82
CA LEU A 146 -3.56 -12.71 11.79
C LEU A 146 -2.34 -13.64 11.77
N GLY A 147 -1.92 -14.06 10.57
CA GLY A 147 -0.73 -14.89 10.39
C GLY A 147 0.54 -14.18 10.85
N ALA A 148 0.71 -12.91 10.52
CA ALA A 148 1.86 -12.11 10.96
C ALA A 148 1.93 -11.97 12.48
N LYS A 149 0.79 -11.70 13.12
CA LYS A 149 0.72 -11.58 14.58
C LYS A 149 0.99 -12.90 15.27
N SER A 150 0.48 -14.01 14.76
CA SER A 150 0.76 -15.35 15.28
C SER A 150 2.23 -15.75 15.12
N GLY A 151 2.90 -15.30 14.04
CA GLY A 151 4.33 -15.55 13.81
C GLY A 151 5.26 -14.56 14.51
N ARG A 152 4.77 -13.39 14.89
CA ARG A 152 5.53 -12.31 15.54
C ARG A 152 4.68 -11.66 16.64
N GLU A 153 4.52 -12.40 17.72
CA GLU A 153 3.76 -11.97 18.89
C GLU A 153 4.34 -10.69 19.55
N ASP A 154 5.63 -10.47 19.38
CA ASP A 154 6.39 -9.31 19.88
C ASP A 154 6.09 -8.01 19.11
N LYS A 155 5.47 -8.07 17.94
CA LYS A 155 5.24 -6.90 17.08
C LYS A 155 3.79 -6.41 17.13
N VAL A 156 3.62 -5.09 17.01
CA VAL A 156 2.34 -4.51 16.63
C VAL A 156 2.07 -4.87 15.18
N VAL A 157 0.89 -5.40 14.91
CA VAL A 157 0.43 -5.74 13.56
C VAL A 157 -0.83 -4.96 13.24
N VAL A 158 -0.79 -4.22 12.15
CA VAL A 158 -1.89 -3.36 11.68
C VAL A 158 -2.32 -3.80 10.31
N ASN A 159 -3.61 -4.12 10.13
CA ASN A 159 -4.18 -4.25 8.79
C ASN A 159 -4.87 -2.94 8.39
N ILE A 160 -4.50 -2.40 7.23
CA ILE A 160 -5.12 -1.21 6.64
C ILE A 160 -6.03 -1.66 5.50
N ALA A 161 -7.32 -1.47 5.68
CA ALA A 161 -8.35 -1.92 4.74
C ALA A 161 -9.26 -0.77 4.29
N GLY A 162 -9.79 -0.85 3.10
CA GLY A 162 -11.00 -0.10 2.73
C GLY A 162 -12.25 -0.85 3.18
N ASP A 163 -13.35 -0.14 3.33
CA ASP A 163 -14.64 -0.69 3.73
C ASP A 163 -15.13 -1.84 2.84
N GLY A 164 -14.95 -1.72 1.53
CA GLY A 164 -15.31 -2.77 0.57
C GLY A 164 -14.46 -4.03 0.70
N CYS A 165 -13.16 -3.89 0.93
CA CYS A 165 -12.25 -5.02 1.10
C CYS A 165 -12.44 -5.73 2.43
N PHE A 166 -12.58 -4.98 3.53
CA PHE A 166 -12.78 -5.56 4.85
C PHE A 166 -14.03 -6.44 4.90
N ARG A 167 -15.07 -6.08 4.17
CA ARG A 167 -16.30 -6.89 4.03
C ARG A 167 -16.09 -8.27 3.43
N MET A 168 -14.99 -8.51 2.73
CA MET A 168 -14.72 -9.82 2.10
C MET A 168 -14.43 -10.91 3.14
N ASN A 169 -13.70 -10.56 4.22
CA ASN A 169 -13.25 -11.48 5.25
C ASN A 169 -13.43 -10.97 6.68
N MET A 170 -14.37 -10.04 6.92
CA MET A 170 -14.63 -9.44 8.23
C MET A 170 -15.01 -10.47 9.31
N ASN A 171 -15.52 -11.63 8.90
CA ASN A 171 -15.84 -12.75 9.79
C ASN A 171 -14.60 -13.26 10.55
N GLU A 172 -13.40 -13.06 10.04
CA GLU A 172 -12.14 -13.48 10.70
C GLU A 172 -11.79 -12.64 11.94
N ILE A 173 -12.51 -11.55 12.22
CA ILE A 173 -12.45 -10.87 13.52
C ILE A 173 -12.87 -11.83 14.65
N ALA A 174 -13.88 -12.68 14.40
CA ALA A 174 -14.28 -13.70 15.38
C ALA A 174 -13.15 -14.74 15.61
N THR A 175 -12.37 -15.07 14.58
CA THR A 175 -11.17 -15.90 14.70
C THR A 175 -10.12 -15.21 15.57
N ALA A 176 -9.86 -13.92 15.33
CA ALA A 176 -8.92 -13.13 16.12
C ALA A 176 -9.31 -13.12 17.61
N VAL A 177 -10.58 -12.89 17.90
CA VAL A 177 -11.11 -12.88 19.28
C VAL A 177 -10.99 -14.27 19.92
N ARG A 178 -11.46 -15.31 19.23
CA ARG A 178 -11.42 -16.68 19.74
C ARG A 178 -10.02 -17.17 20.11
N HIS A 179 -9.02 -16.74 19.37
CA HIS A 179 -7.64 -17.18 19.54
C HIS A 179 -6.74 -16.14 20.22
N ASN A 180 -7.32 -15.05 20.73
CA ASN A 180 -6.59 -13.96 21.38
C ASN A 180 -5.43 -13.43 20.51
N ILE A 181 -5.68 -13.17 19.24
CA ILE A 181 -4.70 -12.62 18.30
C ILE A 181 -4.88 -11.10 18.24
N PRO A 182 -4.11 -10.29 18.97
CA PRO A 182 -4.32 -8.85 19.09
C PRO A 182 -3.82 -8.11 17.84
N VAL A 183 -4.64 -8.06 16.81
CA VAL A 183 -4.43 -7.26 15.61
C VAL A 183 -5.20 -5.95 15.69
N ILE A 184 -4.67 -4.91 15.08
CA ILE A 184 -5.35 -3.62 14.90
C ILE A 184 -5.86 -3.58 13.47
N GLN A 185 -7.18 -3.66 13.29
CA GLN A 185 -7.85 -3.50 12.01
C GLN A 185 -8.25 -2.05 11.83
N VAL A 186 -7.60 -1.34 10.93
CA VAL A 186 -7.95 0.03 10.55
C VAL A 186 -8.74 -0.01 9.25
N VAL A 187 -9.98 0.44 9.30
CA VAL A 187 -10.86 0.54 8.12
C VAL A 187 -10.90 1.98 7.67
N ILE A 188 -10.30 2.28 6.53
CA ILE A 188 -10.42 3.58 5.85
C ILE A 188 -11.75 3.54 5.09
N ASN A 189 -12.78 4.09 5.74
CA ASN A 189 -14.17 3.98 5.34
C ASN A 189 -14.63 5.26 4.64
N ASN A 190 -14.65 5.21 3.33
CA ASN A 190 -15.16 6.29 2.47
C ASN A 190 -16.54 5.94 1.87
N HIS A 191 -17.17 4.85 2.30
CA HIS A 191 -18.48 4.35 1.86
C HIS A 191 -18.55 3.99 0.37
N VAL A 192 -17.40 3.80 -0.29
CA VAL A 192 -17.34 3.48 -1.73
C VAL A 192 -16.16 2.53 -2.02
N LEU A 193 -16.18 1.88 -3.16
CA LEU A 193 -14.98 1.27 -3.71
C LEU A 193 -14.08 2.39 -4.28
N GLY A 194 -13.27 3.01 -3.42
CA GLY A 194 -12.63 4.28 -3.67
C GLY A 194 -11.78 4.33 -4.95
N MET A 195 -10.99 3.28 -5.24
CA MET A 195 -10.21 3.23 -6.49
C MET A 195 -11.13 3.15 -7.71
N VAL A 196 -12.20 2.36 -7.66
CA VAL A 196 -13.18 2.27 -8.75
C VAL A 196 -13.88 3.62 -8.94
N ARG A 197 -14.31 4.27 -7.84
CA ARG A 197 -14.93 5.59 -7.87
C ARG A 197 -13.99 6.65 -8.44
N GLN A 198 -12.71 6.65 -8.04
CA GLN A 198 -11.73 7.58 -8.56
C GLN A 198 -11.58 7.46 -10.08
N TRP A 199 -11.47 6.24 -10.60
CA TRP A 199 -11.42 5.98 -12.04
C TRP A 199 -12.72 6.37 -12.75
N GLN A 200 -13.87 6.02 -12.15
CA GLN A 200 -15.17 6.40 -12.68
C GLN A 200 -15.34 7.92 -12.76
N ASN A 201 -14.96 8.65 -11.72
CA ASN A 201 -15.06 10.11 -11.71
C ASN A 201 -14.11 10.78 -12.69
N LEU A 202 -12.86 10.30 -12.78
CA LEU A 202 -11.84 10.90 -13.66
C LEU A 202 -12.05 10.58 -15.14
N PHE A 203 -12.60 9.40 -15.45
CA PHE A 203 -12.61 8.89 -16.83
C PHE A 203 -13.98 8.45 -17.35
N TYR A 204 -14.97 8.09 -16.49
CA TYR A 204 -16.21 7.44 -16.92
C TYR A 204 -17.53 8.03 -16.38
N GLY A 205 -17.50 8.93 -15.39
CA GLY A 205 -18.67 9.69 -14.92
C GLY A 205 -19.75 8.91 -14.16
N GLN A 206 -19.44 7.77 -13.52
CA GLN A 206 -20.39 6.94 -12.77
C GLN A 206 -20.10 6.89 -11.28
N ARG A 207 -21.08 6.45 -10.41
CA ARG A 207 -20.97 6.43 -8.94
C ARG A 207 -21.54 5.14 -8.35
N TYR A 208 -20.90 4.63 -7.26
CA TYR A 208 -21.34 3.50 -6.44
C TYR A 208 -21.10 3.79 -4.96
N SER A 209 -22.03 3.39 -4.07
CA SER A 209 -21.88 3.52 -2.61
C SER A 209 -22.42 2.29 -1.84
N ALA A 210 -21.86 1.99 -0.66
CA ALA A 210 -22.32 0.96 0.24
C ALA A 210 -21.96 1.31 1.70
N THR A 211 -22.82 0.95 2.66
CA THR A 211 -22.62 1.28 4.09
C THR A 211 -22.68 0.04 4.98
N VAL A 212 -21.74 -0.08 5.93
CA VAL A 212 -21.73 -1.06 7.04
C VAL A 212 -21.26 -0.33 8.29
N ASP A 213 -21.88 -0.59 9.43
CA ASP A 213 -21.42 -0.11 10.73
C ASP A 213 -20.37 -1.09 11.30
N PHE A 214 -19.09 -0.77 11.06
CA PHE A 214 -17.99 -1.65 11.48
C PHE A 214 -17.73 -1.65 12.97
N VAL A 215 -18.17 -0.64 13.71
CA VAL A 215 -18.09 -0.62 15.18
C VAL A 215 -19.05 -1.67 15.76
N LYS A 216 -20.32 -1.63 15.38
CA LYS A 216 -21.29 -2.64 15.82
C LYS A 216 -20.93 -4.05 15.38
N LEU A 217 -20.35 -4.19 14.20
CA LEU A 217 -19.85 -5.48 13.71
C LEU A 217 -18.73 -6.03 14.59
N ALA A 218 -17.75 -5.20 14.96
CA ALA A 218 -16.66 -5.59 15.85
C ALA A 218 -17.18 -6.03 17.21
N GLU A 219 -18.06 -5.24 17.82
CA GLU A 219 -18.72 -5.53 19.12
C GLU A 219 -19.51 -6.84 19.06
N ALA A 220 -20.29 -7.07 18.01
CA ALA A 220 -21.06 -8.31 17.83
C ALA A 220 -20.15 -9.54 17.71
N MET A 221 -18.92 -9.38 17.27
CA MET A 221 -17.90 -10.44 17.18
C MET A 221 -17.00 -10.53 18.42
N GLY A 222 -17.21 -9.66 19.43
CA GLY A 222 -16.46 -9.66 20.68
C GLY A 222 -15.12 -8.90 20.63
N ALA A 223 -14.88 -8.11 19.59
CA ALA A 223 -13.74 -7.20 19.48
C ALA A 223 -14.12 -5.79 19.96
N GLU A 224 -13.13 -4.97 20.30
CA GLU A 224 -13.34 -3.54 20.52
C GLU A 224 -13.59 -2.82 19.18
N GLY A 225 -14.66 -2.02 19.11
CA GLY A 225 -14.98 -1.17 17.96
C GLY A 225 -14.82 0.31 18.32
N ILE A 226 -14.06 1.08 17.51
CA ILE A 226 -13.84 2.51 17.74
C ILE A 226 -14.10 3.26 16.42
N ARG A 227 -14.90 4.34 16.47
CA ARG A 227 -15.11 5.22 15.32
C ARG A 227 -14.24 6.45 15.45
N ALA A 228 -13.65 6.89 14.34
CA ALA A 228 -12.90 8.12 14.22
C ALA A 228 -13.40 8.91 13.01
N THR A 229 -13.76 10.18 13.24
CA THR A 229 -14.23 11.13 12.22
C THR A 229 -13.30 12.35 12.13
N THR A 230 -12.42 12.51 13.11
CA THR A 230 -11.40 13.57 13.17
C THR A 230 -10.00 12.99 13.37
N GLN A 231 -9.00 13.79 13.11
CA GLN A 231 -7.60 13.40 13.32
C GLN A 231 -7.32 13.10 14.80
N GLU A 232 -7.84 13.89 15.70
CA GLU A 232 -7.68 13.73 17.16
C GLU A 232 -8.34 12.45 17.66
N GLU A 233 -9.53 12.14 17.16
CA GLU A 233 -10.21 10.88 17.47
C GLU A 233 -9.39 9.69 16.97
N PHE A 234 -8.82 9.75 15.76
CA PHE A 234 -7.99 8.67 15.25
C PHE A 234 -6.71 8.49 16.08
N LYS A 235 -6.01 9.57 16.43
CA LYS A 235 -4.82 9.51 17.30
C LYS A 235 -5.11 8.78 18.60
N SER A 236 -6.19 9.18 19.28
CA SER A 236 -6.61 8.59 20.56
C SER A 236 -7.07 7.13 20.42
N ALA A 237 -7.81 6.83 19.35
CA ALA A 237 -8.27 5.47 19.06
C ALA A 237 -7.12 4.51 18.80
N PHE A 238 -6.12 4.94 18.03
CA PHE A 238 -4.98 4.12 17.70
C PHE A 238 -4.06 3.91 18.91
N GLU A 239 -3.80 4.95 19.70
CA GLU A 239 -3.07 4.83 20.96
C GLU A 239 -3.77 3.85 21.93
N LYS A 240 -5.09 3.95 22.08
CA LYS A 240 -5.89 2.99 22.86
C LYS A 240 -5.72 1.57 22.32
N ALA A 241 -5.84 1.39 21.01
CA ALA A 241 -5.73 0.08 20.36
C ALA A 241 -4.38 -0.60 20.61
N MET A 242 -3.28 0.16 20.56
CA MET A 242 -1.94 -0.37 20.84
C MET A 242 -1.77 -0.88 22.29
N ASN A 243 -2.53 -0.36 23.23
CA ASN A 243 -2.44 -0.69 24.66
C ASN A 243 -3.44 -1.74 25.11
N LEU A 244 -4.46 -2.09 24.33
CA LEU A 244 -5.54 -3.00 24.74
C LEU A 244 -5.12 -4.47 24.80
N GLY A 245 -4.16 -4.90 23.98
CA GLY A 245 -3.73 -6.31 23.91
C GLY A 245 -4.83 -7.29 23.44
N SER A 246 -5.87 -6.79 22.78
CA SER A 246 -6.98 -7.55 22.19
C SER A 246 -7.27 -7.07 20.78
N PRO A 247 -8.03 -7.84 19.95
CA PRO A 247 -8.43 -7.40 18.62
C PRO A 247 -9.27 -6.11 18.66
N VAL A 248 -8.90 -5.14 17.81
CA VAL A 248 -9.58 -3.83 17.72
C VAL A 248 -9.90 -3.53 16.26
N VAL A 249 -11.09 -2.99 16.02
CA VAL A 249 -11.48 -2.43 14.70
C VAL A 249 -11.65 -0.92 14.87
N ILE A 250 -10.88 -0.13 14.13
CA ILE A 250 -11.02 1.33 14.08
C ILE A 250 -11.67 1.70 12.73
N ASP A 251 -12.88 2.24 12.79
CA ASP A 251 -13.67 2.71 11.65
C ASP A 251 -13.37 4.19 11.39
N CYS A 252 -12.46 4.47 10.46
CA CYS A 252 -12.03 5.83 10.09
C CYS A 252 -12.92 6.36 8.97
N GLN A 253 -13.83 7.28 9.31
CA GLN A 253 -14.74 7.92 8.34
C GLN A 253 -14.00 9.03 7.61
N ILE A 254 -13.73 8.83 6.32
CA ILE A 254 -13.08 9.82 5.44
C ILE A 254 -14.01 10.26 4.31
N ASP A 255 -13.62 11.31 3.59
CA ASP A 255 -14.38 11.78 2.44
C ASP A 255 -14.41 10.73 1.31
N SER A 256 -15.58 10.58 0.71
CA SER A 256 -15.79 9.64 -0.41
C SER A 256 -15.04 10.03 -1.68
N ASP A 257 -14.63 11.27 -1.80
CA ASP A 257 -13.88 11.81 -2.94
C ASP A 257 -12.38 12.00 -2.66
N ASP A 258 -11.89 11.52 -1.50
CA ASP A 258 -10.45 11.45 -1.22
C ASP A 258 -9.73 10.58 -2.28
N LYS A 259 -8.63 11.09 -2.82
CA LYS A 259 -7.97 10.51 -3.99
C LYS A 259 -6.51 10.18 -3.74
N VAL A 260 -6.02 9.19 -4.47
CA VAL A 260 -4.58 8.88 -4.53
C VAL A 260 -3.94 9.72 -5.63
N TRP A 261 -2.86 10.40 -5.31
CA TRP A 261 -2.05 11.19 -6.23
C TRP A 261 -0.57 10.84 -6.12
N PRO A 262 0.23 10.99 -7.19
CA PRO A 262 -0.15 11.26 -8.57
C PRO A 262 -0.82 10.07 -9.26
N MET A 263 -1.47 10.31 -10.40
CA MET A 263 -2.11 9.30 -11.24
C MET A 263 -1.53 9.30 -12.65
N VAL A 264 -1.64 8.16 -13.34
CA VAL A 264 -1.34 8.03 -14.78
C VAL A 264 -2.59 7.55 -15.48
N ALA A 265 -2.99 8.21 -16.56
CA ALA A 265 -4.15 7.82 -17.34
C ALA A 265 -3.95 6.44 -18.01
N PRO A 266 -5.02 5.67 -18.30
CA PRO A 266 -4.90 4.38 -18.99
C PRO A 266 -4.15 4.50 -20.31
N GLY A 267 -3.11 3.69 -20.49
CA GLY A 267 -2.28 3.69 -21.70
C GLY A 267 -1.29 4.86 -21.84
N ALA A 268 -1.25 5.77 -20.89
CA ALA A 268 -0.29 6.87 -20.88
C ALA A 268 1.11 6.42 -20.40
N ALA A 269 2.13 7.20 -20.70
CA ALA A 269 3.48 6.99 -20.17
C ALA A 269 3.57 7.42 -18.70
N ILE A 270 4.50 6.86 -17.93
CA ILE A 270 4.76 7.27 -16.54
C ILE A 270 5.13 8.77 -16.46
N SER A 271 5.81 9.29 -17.46
CA SER A 271 6.16 10.72 -17.57
C SER A 271 4.95 11.64 -17.77
N GLU A 272 3.77 11.10 -18.04
CA GLU A 272 2.49 11.80 -18.17
C GLU A 272 1.66 11.73 -16.87
N ALA A 273 2.31 11.42 -15.74
CA ALA A 273 1.67 11.45 -14.43
C ALA A 273 1.15 12.85 -14.11
N PHE A 274 0.01 12.94 -13.46
CA PHE A 274 -0.65 14.19 -13.09
C PHE A 274 -1.21 14.13 -11.67
N ASP A 275 -1.38 15.28 -11.05
CA ASP A 275 -1.98 15.43 -9.73
C ASP A 275 -3.23 16.33 -9.75
N GLU A 276 -3.73 16.68 -8.58
CA GLU A 276 -4.92 17.52 -8.43
C GLU A 276 -4.71 18.95 -8.98
N ALA A 277 -3.50 19.50 -8.84
CA ALA A 277 -3.19 20.84 -9.33
C ALA A 277 -3.22 20.90 -10.86
N ASP A 278 -2.78 19.83 -11.53
CA ASP A 278 -2.82 19.74 -12.99
C ASP A 278 -4.25 19.72 -13.54
N LEU A 279 -5.22 19.18 -12.77
CA LEU A 279 -6.63 19.18 -13.16
C LEU A 279 -7.29 20.56 -13.05
N LYS A 280 -6.83 21.41 -12.12
CA LYS A 280 -7.37 22.76 -11.93
C LYS A 280 -6.92 23.75 -13.00
N ASN A 281 -5.85 23.39 -13.74
CA ASN A 281 -5.27 24.20 -14.81
C ASN A 281 -5.75 23.83 -16.21
N LYS A 282 -6.68 22.86 -16.33
CA LYS A 282 -7.35 22.47 -17.58
C LYS A 282 -8.79 22.99 -17.60
#